data_920ab1e1c15ce7d9ccb6e8393dc900ac
#
_entry.id   920ab1e1c15ce7d9ccb6e8393dc900ac
#
_cell.length_a   1.000
_cell.length_b   1.000
_cell.length_c   1.000
_cell.angle_alpha   90.00
_cell.angle_beta   90.00
_cell.angle_gamma   90.00
#
_symmetry.space_group_name_H-M   'P 1'
#
loop_
_entity.id
_entity.type
_entity.pdbx_description
1 polymer ?
#
loop_
_entity_poly.entity_id
_entity_poly.type
_entity_poly.pdbx_seq_one_letter_code
_entity_poly.pdbx_strand_id
1 'polypeptide(L)'
;MKEILCFGDSNTYGLIPGTTRRYDRETRWTGILAEKLYDKGYRIIEEGLCGRTSVFDDATRDGRNGAKVLPMLLETHTPLDQVVLMLGTNDCKIYNHASAERIGKGIEKLIQQIKKHDPTIDILLVSPIELGEDVWKPGFDPEFDQHSVKVSKQLKQTYLKIAWKYGC
;
A
#
# COMPACT_ATOMS: atom_id res chain seq x y z
N MET A 1 -0.81 18.58 16.52
CA MET A 1 -1.25 17.18 16.27
C MET A 1 -0.32 16.65 15.19
N LYS A 2 0.23 15.45 15.35
CA LYS A 2 1.11 14.83 14.35
C LYS A 2 0.27 14.17 13.26
N GLU A 3 0.72 14.28 12.01
CA GLU A 3 -0.01 13.82 10.84
C GLU A 3 0.59 12.52 10.29
N ILE A 4 -0.22 11.48 10.18
CA ILE A 4 0.17 10.16 9.64
C ILE A 4 -0.63 9.88 8.36
N LEU A 5 0.06 9.82 7.22
CA LEU A 5 -0.54 9.43 5.95
C LEU A 5 -0.50 7.89 5.78
N CYS A 6 -1.64 7.24 5.69
CA CYS A 6 -1.76 5.81 5.40
C CYS A 6 -1.98 5.60 3.90
N PHE A 7 -0.89 5.37 3.15
CA PHE A 7 -0.92 5.20 1.70
C PHE A 7 -0.91 3.72 1.32
N GLY A 8 -2.00 3.27 0.67
CA GLY A 8 -2.16 1.86 0.34
C GLY A 8 -3.25 1.56 -0.69
N ASP A 9 -3.61 0.30 -0.78
CA ASP A 9 -4.59 -0.25 -1.72
C ASP A 9 -5.97 -0.52 -1.07
N SER A 10 -6.69 -1.54 -1.53
CA SER A 10 -7.98 -1.95 -1.00
C SER A 10 -7.92 -2.39 0.46
N ASN A 11 -6.80 -2.93 0.93
CA ASN A 11 -6.62 -3.30 2.34
C ASN A 11 -6.57 -2.04 3.23
N THR A 12 -5.96 -0.97 2.75
CA THR A 12 -5.95 0.33 3.45
C THR A 12 -7.29 1.05 3.31
N TYR A 13 -7.92 0.96 2.15
CA TYR A 13 -9.29 1.46 1.94
C TYR A 13 -10.30 0.79 2.87
N GLY A 14 -10.09 -0.49 3.18
CA GLY A 14 -11.03 -1.30 3.96
C GLY A 14 -12.16 -1.88 3.11
N LEU A 15 -11.83 -2.38 1.90
CA LEU A 15 -12.79 -3.05 1.02
C LEU A 15 -13.29 -4.33 1.67
N ILE A 16 -14.63 -4.53 1.70
CA ILE A 16 -15.23 -5.80 2.11
C ILE A 16 -15.06 -6.81 0.97
N PRO A 17 -14.34 -7.94 1.17
CA PRO A 17 -14.08 -8.93 0.13
C PRO A 17 -15.36 -9.38 -0.60
N GLY A 18 -15.26 -9.53 -1.92
CA GLY A 18 -16.40 -9.95 -2.77
C GLY A 18 -17.49 -8.90 -2.96
N THR A 19 -17.27 -7.66 -2.56
CA THR A 19 -18.25 -6.57 -2.69
C THR A 19 -17.59 -5.29 -3.22
N THR A 20 -18.40 -4.26 -3.44
CA THR A 20 -17.94 -2.88 -3.73
C THR A 20 -18.02 -1.99 -2.49
N ARG A 21 -18.39 -2.54 -1.33
CA ARG A 21 -18.61 -1.79 -0.09
C ARG A 21 -17.31 -1.67 0.72
N ARG A 22 -17.26 -0.63 1.54
CA ARG A 22 -16.18 -0.34 2.47
C ARG A 22 -16.61 -0.71 3.89
N TYR A 23 -15.71 -1.28 4.68
CA TYR A 23 -15.91 -1.40 6.12
C TYR A 23 -16.12 -0.02 6.76
N ASP A 24 -16.94 0.04 7.81
CA ASP A 24 -17.08 1.21 8.64
C ASP A 24 -15.75 1.60 9.31
N ARG A 25 -15.75 2.78 9.92
CA ARG A 25 -14.54 3.33 10.55
C ARG A 25 -14.07 2.48 11.73
N GLU A 26 -14.98 1.89 12.45
CA GLU A 26 -14.75 1.08 13.65
C GLU A 26 -14.14 -0.29 13.31
N THR A 27 -14.27 -0.74 12.06
CA THR A 27 -13.80 -2.05 11.59
C THR A 27 -12.50 -1.97 10.81
N ARG A 28 -12.33 -0.96 9.93
CA ARG A 28 -11.10 -0.86 9.12
C ARG A 28 -9.90 -0.41 9.96
N TRP A 29 -8.73 -0.98 9.68
CA TRP A 29 -7.53 -0.77 10.49
C TRP A 29 -7.11 0.71 10.63
N THR A 30 -7.29 1.51 9.57
CA THR A 30 -6.98 2.95 9.58
C THR A 30 -7.89 3.72 10.53
N GLY A 31 -9.17 3.35 10.60
CA GLY A 31 -10.12 3.94 11.53
C GLY A 31 -9.84 3.56 12.98
N ILE A 32 -9.55 2.26 13.23
CA ILE A 32 -9.11 1.78 14.55
C ILE A 32 -7.82 2.49 15.01
N LEU A 33 -6.87 2.66 14.08
CA LEU A 33 -5.63 3.38 14.36
C LEU A 33 -5.92 4.84 14.73
N ALA A 34 -6.81 5.50 13.99
CA ALA A 34 -7.20 6.87 14.26
C ALA A 34 -7.80 7.04 15.66
N GLU A 35 -8.71 6.14 16.06
CA GLU A 35 -9.29 6.14 17.40
C GLU A 35 -8.22 5.96 18.49
N LYS A 36 -7.36 4.96 18.35
CA LYS A 36 -6.32 4.63 19.35
C LYS A 36 -5.24 5.71 19.52
N LEU A 37 -5.02 6.52 18.50
CA LEU A 37 -3.97 7.53 18.47
C LEU A 37 -4.48 8.96 18.66
N TYR A 38 -5.81 9.19 18.64
CA TYR A 38 -6.38 10.53 18.75
C TYR A 38 -5.95 11.23 20.05
N ASP A 39 -6.16 10.60 21.19
CA ASP A 39 -5.79 11.17 22.50
C ASP A 39 -4.27 11.29 22.70
N LYS A 40 -3.47 10.63 21.83
CA LYS A 40 -2.01 10.74 21.81
C LYS A 40 -1.52 11.88 20.92
N GLY A 41 -2.43 12.65 20.33
CA GLY A 41 -2.13 13.81 19.52
C GLY A 41 -1.77 13.49 18.06
N TYR A 42 -2.28 12.38 17.50
CA TYR A 42 -2.09 12.01 16.10
C TYR A 42 -3.39 12.12 15.29
N ARG A 43 -3.26 12.51 14.04
CA ARG A 43 -4.32 12.46 13.02
C ARG A 43 -3.93 11.50 11.92
N ILE A 44 -4.87 10.63 11.55
CA ILE A 44 -4.69 9.65 10.46
C ILE A 44 -5.36 10.17 9.20
N ILE A 45 -4.59 10.21 8.12
CA ILE A 45 -5.05 10.56 6.76
C ILE A 45 -5.15 9.25 5.98
N GLU A 46 -6.37 8.91 5.55
CA GLU A 46 -6.65 7.64 4.88
C GLU A 46 -6.54 7.80 3.35
N GLU A 47 -5.46 7.31 2.76
CA GLU A 47 -5.21 7.32 1.31
C GLU A 47 -5.15 5.88 0.75
N GLY A 48 -6.15 5.07 1.10
CA GLY A 48 -6.38 3.76 0.49
C GLY A 48 -7.19 3.86 -0.81
N LEU A 49 -6.73 3.22 -1.89
CA LEU A 49 -7.44 3.14 -3.17
C LEU A 49 -7.44 1.72 -3.72
N CYS A 50 -8.64 1.14 -3.93
CA CYS A 50 -8.78 -0.21 -4.48
C CYS A 50 -8.05 -0.35 -5.83
N GLY A 51 -7.20 -1.37 -5.96
CA GLY A 51 -6.43 -1.60 -7.18
C GLY A 51 -5.12 -0.81 -7.28
N ARG A 52 -4.77 0.03 -6.29
CA ARG A 52 -3.51 0.78 -6.33
C ARG A 52 -2.31 -0.17 -6.31
N THR A 53 -1.38 0.07 -7.22
CA THR A 53 -0.06 -0.56 -7.34
C THR A 53 1.03 0.37 -6.83
N SER A 54 2.26 -0.13 -6.70
CA SER A 54 3.41 0.73 -6.44
C SER A 54 3.75 1.62 -7.65
N VAL A 55 3.93 1.03 -8.84
CA VAL A 55 4.43 1.73 -10.04
C VAL A 55 3.76 1.31 -11.35
N PHE A 56 2.82 0.39 -11.32
CA PHE A 56 2.19 -0.13 -12.53
C PHE A 56 0.93 0.68 -12.86
N ASP A 57 0.73 0.98 -14.14
CA ASP A 57 -0.50 1.59 -14.63
C ASP A 57 -1.61 0.54 -14.74
N ASP A 58 -2.84 0.95 -14.50
CA ASP A 58 -4.03 0.16 -14.79
C ASP A 58 -4.66 0.74 -16.07
N ALA A 59 -4.78 -0.09 -17.10
CA ALA A 59 -5.28 0.37 -18.42
C ALA A 59 -6.75 0.81 -18.40
N THR A 60 -7.50 0.40 -17.37
CA THR A 60 -8.94 0.62 -17.26
C THR A 60 -9.33 1.62 -16.17
N ARG A 61 -8.42 1.93 -15.24
CA ARG A 61 -8.72 2.78 -14.08
C ARG A 61 -7.58 3.77 -13.82
N ASP A 62 -7.88 5.04 -13.94
CA ASP A 62 -6.93 6.10 -13.65
C ASP A 62 -6.52 6.16 -12.18
N GLY A 63 -5.33 6.69 -11.90
CA GLY A 63 -4.84 6.95 -10.55
C GLY A 63 -4.36 5.72 -9.78
N ARG A 64 -4.25 4.52 -10.40
CA ARG A 64 -3.80 3.28 -9.71
C ARG A 64 -2.29 3.19 -9.58
N ASN A 65 -1.52 3.92 -10.36
CA ASN A 65 -0.08 3.97 -10.21
C ASN A 65 0.31 4.87 -9.03
N GLY A 66 0.74 4.25 -7.93
CA GLY A 66 1.09 4.95 -6.70
C GLY A 66 2.18 6.00 -6.88
N ALA A 67 3.21 5.69 -7.68
CA ALA A 67 4.30 6.62 -7.93
C ALA A 67 3.90 7.87 -8.73
N LYS A 68 2.78 7.82 -9.46
CA LYS A 68 2.26 8.99 -10.17
C LYS A 68 1.43 9.91 -9.27
N VAL A 69 0.77 9.36 -8.25
CA VAL A 69 -0.16 10.12 -7.39
C VAL A 69 0.47 10.55 -6.06
N LEU A 70 1.43 9.77 -5.54
CA LEU A 70 2.03 10.03 -4.23
C LEU A 70 2.63 11.45 -4.10
N PRO A 71 3.39 11.98 -5.08
CA PRO A 71 3.94 13.33 -4.96
C PRO A 71 2.87 14.40 -4.71
N MET A 72 1.76 14.34 -5.43
CA MET A 72 0.63 15.27 -5.26
C MET A 72 0.01 15.14 -3.86
N LEU A 73 -0.15 13.90 -3.36
CA LEU A 73 -0.73 13.66 -2.03
C LEU A 73 0.20 14.15 -0.92
N LEU A 74 1.52 13.99 -1.06
CA LEU A 74 2.50 14.53 -0.13
C LEU A 74 2.39 16.05 -0.03
N GLU A 75 2.30 16.75 -1.17
CA GLU A 75 2.12 18.22 -1.20
C GLU A 75 0.79 18.64 -0.57
N THR A 76 -0.30 17.95 -0.92
CA THR A 76 -1.66 18.28 -0.46
C THR A 76 -1.82 18.09 1.06
N HIS A 77 -1.14 17.11 1.64
CA HIS A 77 -1.27 16.77 3.05
C HIS A 77 -0.14 17.31 3.94
N THR A 78 0.81 18.06 3.38
CA THR A 78 1.89 18.70 4.17
C THR A 78 1.29 19.66 5.23
N PRO A 79 1.86 19.70 6.48
CA PRO A 79 3.01 18.91 6.94
C PRO A 79 2.65 17.47 7.34
N LEU A 80 3.57 16.53 7.09
CA LEU A 80 3.43 15.13 7.47
C LEU A 80 4.57 14.72 8.41
N ASP A 81 4.25 14.02 9.49
CA ASP A 81 5.25 13.45 10.39
C ASP A 81 5.62 12.01 10.01
N GLN A 82 4.65 11.24 9.49
CA GLN A 82 4.88 9.85 9.13
C GLN A 82 4.05 9.41 7.92
N VAL A 83 4.59 8.48 7.15
CA VAL A 83 3.88 7.75 6.11
C VAL A 83 3.87 6.25 6.44
N VAL A 84 2.69 5.65 6.54
CA VAL A 84 2.50 4.20 6.54
C VAL A 84 2.30 3.76 5.09
N LEU A 85 3.28 3.06 4.53
CA LEU A 85 3.28 2.59 3.14
C LEU A 85 2.96 1.11 3.10
N MET A 86 1.78 0.74 2.57
CA MET A 86 1.34 -0.65 2.41
C MET A 86 0.77 -0.88 1.00
N LEU A 87 1.63 -1.32 0.08
CA LEU A 87 1.31 -1.65 -1.31
C LEU A 87 2.03 -2.93 -1.72
N GLY A 88 1.63 -3.53 -2.84
CA GLY A 88 2.29 -4.69 -3.44
C GLY A 88 1.31 -5.80 -3.84
N THR A 89 0.13 -5.88 -3.23
CA THR A 89 -0.88 -6.90 -3.58
C THR A 89 -1.26 -6.82 -5.06
N ASN A 90 -1.65 -5.63 -5.54
CA ASN A 90 -2.06 -5.45 -6.93
C ASN A 90 -0.89 -5.51 -7.93
N ASP A 91 0.32 -5.31 -7.46
CA ASP A 91 1.54 -5.50 -8.25
C ASP A 91 1.74 -6.96 -8.65
N CYS A 92 1.24 -7.91 -7.82
CA CYS A 92 1.27 -9.35 -8.09
C CYS A 92 0.29 -9.81 -9.17
N LYS A 93 -0.57 -8.96 -9.71
CA LYS A 93 -1.54 -9.33 -10.74
C LYS A 93 -0.85 -9.81 -12.01
N ILE A 94 -1.46 -10.77 -12.69
CA ILE A 94 -0.91 -11.49 -13.84
C ILE A 94 -0.37 -10.53 -14.91
N TYR A 95 -1.12 -9.50 -15.25
CA TYR A 95 -0.76 -8.58 -16.33
C TYR A 95 0.45 -7.69 -16.05
N ASN A 96 0.89 -7.58 -14.80
CA ASN A 96 2.10 -6.84 -14.44
C ASN A 96 3.38 -7.65 -14.66
N HIS A 97 3.29 -8.98 -14.74
CA HIS A 97 4.42 -9.89 -14.90
C HIS A 97 5.59 -9.56 -13.96
N ALA A 98 5.27 -9.21 -12.71
CA ALA A 98 6.24 -8.68 -11.76
C ALA A 98 6.80 -9.77 -10.86
N SER A 99 8.12 -9.77 -10.67
CA SER A 99 8.77 -10.48 -9.57
C SER A 99 8.74 -9.67 -8.28
N ALA A 100 8.94 -10.31 -7.14
CA ALA A 100 9.04 -9.62 -5.85
C ALA A 100 10.15 -8.55 -5.85
N GLU A 101 11.26 -8.79 -6.56
CA GLU A 101 12.33 -7.81 -6.73
C GLU A 101 11.86 -6.57 -7.51
N ARG A 102 11.12 -6.77 -8.61
CA ARG A 102 10.57 -5.67 -9.41
C ARG A 102 9.56 -4.84 -8.61
N ILE A 103 8.72 -5.49 -7.83
CA ILE A 103 7.79 -4.84 -6.90
C ILE A 103 8.58 -4.04 -5.85
N GLY A 104 9.63 -4.65 -5.28
CA GLY A 104 10.53 -3.99 -4.35
C GLY A 104 11.14 -2.70 -4.91
N LYS A 105 11.57 -2.68 -6.17
CA LYS A 105 12.05 -1.45 -6.85
C LYS A 105 10.94 -0.38 -6.93
N GLY A 106 9.70 -0.80 -7.11
CA GLY A 106 8.54 0.11 -7.04
C GLY A 106 8.38 0.74 -5.66
N ILE A 107 8.51 -0.05 -4.60
CA ILE A 107 8.47 0.43 -3.21
C ILE A 107 9.65 1.37 -2.92
N GLU A 108 10.86 1.03 -3.36
CA GLU A 108 12.03 1.92 -3.22
C GLU A 108 11.78 3.29 -3.86
N LYS A 109 11.14 3.31 -5.04
CA LYS A 109 10.77 4.56 -5.71
C LYS A 109 9.83 5.42 -4.87
N LEU A 110 8.80 4.81 -4.25
CA LEU A 110 7.88 5.52 -3.36
C LEU A 110 8.60 6.09 -2.13
N ILE A 111 9.47 5.29 -1.50
CA ILE A 111 10.30 5.75 -0.37
C ILE A 111 11.18 6.94 -0.78
N GLN A 112 11.81 6.87 -1.94
CA GLN A 112 12.63 7.96 -2.47
C GLN A 112 11.81 9.23 -2.74
N GLN A 113 10.56 9.10 -3.21
CA GLN A 113 9.65 10.24 -3.39
C GLN A 113 9.31 10.90 -2.05
N ILE A 114 9.00 10.11 -1.01
CA ILE A 114 8.72 10.61 0.33
C ILE A 114 9.96 11.36 0.88
N LYS A 115 11.13 10.73 0.84
CA LYS A 115 12.38 11.34 1.35
C LYS A 115 12.84 12.55 0.55
N LYS A 116 12.52 12.61 -0.74
CA LYS A 116 12.78 13.79 -1.58
C LYS A 116 11.85 14.94 -1.23
N HIS A 117 10.59 14.64 -0.88
CA HIS A 117 9.60 15.65 -0.46
C HIS A 117 10.01 16.26 0.88
N ASP A 118 10.24 15.42 1.89
CA ASP A 118 10.77 15.83 3.19
C ASP A 118 11.55 14.65 3.81
N PRO A 119 12.88 14.79 3.99
CA PRO A 119 13.72 13.73 4.58
C PRO A 119 13.41 13.44 6.05
N THR A 120 12.69 14.31 6.75
CA THR A 120 12.34 14.14 8.17
C THR A 120 11.12 13.26 8.39
N ILE A 121 10.32 13.00 7.34
CA ILE A 121 9.16 12.11 7.43
C ILE A 121 9.61 10.70 7.80
N ASP A 122 9.08 10.16 8.90
CA ASP A 122 9.26 8.76 9.25
C ASP A 122 8.44 7.85 8.31
N ILE A 123 9.01 6.71 7.92
CA ILE A 123 8.33 5.76 7.06
C ILE A 123 8.16 4.42 7.78
N LEU A 124 6.91 3.98 7.92
CA LEU A 124 6.58 2.62 8.31
C LEU A 124 6.23 1.82 7.05
N LEU A 125 7.16 0.97 6.60
CA LEU A 125 6.93 0.07 5.48
C LEU A 125 6.24 -1.21 5.97
N VAL A 126 5.02 -1.45 5.48
CA VAL A 126 4.23 -2.63 5.82
C VAL A 126 4.16 -3.56 4.62
N SER A 127 4.60 -4.81 4.80
CA SER A 127 4.38 -5.85 3.78
C SER A 127 2.89 -6.17 3.71
N PRO A 128 2.30 -6.25 2.49
CA PRO A 128 0.92 -6.70 2.36
C PRO A 128 0.77 -8.14 2.85
N ILE A 129 -0.46 -8.53 3.17
CA ILE A 129 -0.81 -9.92 3.47
C ILE A 129 -0.52 -10.81 2.25
N GLU A 130 -0.13 -12.05 2.50
CA GLU A 130 0.09 -13.02 1.44
C GLU A 130 -1.23 -13.36 0.74
N LEU A 131 -1.17 -13.59 -0.57
CA LEU A 131 -2.32 -14.10 -1.32
C LEU A 131 -2.64 -15.53 -0.88
N GLY A 132 -3.92 -15.82 -0.70
CA GLY A 132 -4.38 -17.16 -0.39
C GLY A 132 -4.03 -18.16 -1.49
N GLU A 133 -3.74 -19.41 -1.13
CA GLU A 133 -3.33 -20.48 -2.06
C GLU A 133 -4.34 -20.69 -3.21
N ASP A 134 -5.60 -20.37 -2.98
CA ASP A 134 -6.71 -20.62 -3.90
C ASP A 134 -7.22 -19.37 -4.61
N VAL A 135 -6.55 -18.22 -4.46
CA VAL A 135 -7.01 -16.92 -5.02
C VAL A 135 -7.27 -16.96 -6.52
N TRP A 136 -6.57 -17.80 -7.25
CA TRP A 136 -6.64 -17.99 -8.69
C TRP A 136 -7.74 -18.98 -9.14
N LYS A 137 -8.36 -19.71 -8.22
CA LYS A 137 -9.40 -20.69 -8.54
C LYS A 137 -10.71 -20.02 -8.96
N PRO A 138 -11.56 -20.71 -9.75
CA PRO A 138 -12.88 -20.20 -10.08
C PRO A 138 -13.68 -19.76 -8.84
N GLY A 139 -14.31 -18.58 -8.92
CA GLY A 139 -15.06 -17.98 -7.81
C GLY A 139 -14.26 -17.03 -6.92
N PHE A 140 -12.96 -16.92 -7.13
CA PHE A 140 -12.08 -15.92 -6.49
C PHE A 140 -11.70 -14.82 -7.48
N ASP A 141 -10.50 -14.28 -7.40
CA ASP A 141 -10.06 -13.14 -8.22
C ASP A 141 -9.23 -13.62 -9.43
N PRO A 142 -9.78 -13.55 -10.67
CA PRO A 142 -9.10 -14.02 -11.88
C PRO A 142 -7.89 -13.18 -12.30
N GLU A 143 -7.65 -12.04 -11.65
CA GLU A 143 -6.47 -11.20 -11.93
C GLU A 143 -5.19 -11.77 -11.31
N PHE A 144 -5.30 -12.84 -10.49
CA PHE A 144 -4.17 -13.54 -9.87
C PHE A 144 -4.05 -14.98 -10.37
N ASP A 145 -2.84 -15.53 -10.30
CA ASP A 145 -2.52 -16.92 -10.62
C ASP A 145 -1.62 -17.58 -9.53
N GLN A 146 -1.20 -18.80 -9.76
CA GLN A 146 -0.27 -19.48 -8.84
C GLN A 146 1.10 -18.78 -8.74
N HIS A 147 1.54 -18.09 -9.80
CA HIS A 147 2.76 -17.30 -9.77
C HIS A 147 2.59 -16.09 -8.84
N SER A 148 1.44 -15.41 -8.92
CA SER A 148 1.09 -14.31 -8.03
C SER A 148 1.18 -14.70 -6.55
N VAL A 149 0.68 -15.90 -6.19
CA VAL A 149 0.80 -16.43 -4.82
C VAL A 149 2.27 -16.59 -4.41
N LYS A 150 3.11 -17.18 -5.26
CA LYS A 150 4.54 -17.34 -4.99
C LYS A 150 5.25 -16.00 -4.81
N VAL A 151 4.94 -15.01 -5.65
CA VAL A 151 5.50 -13.66 -5.56
C VAL A 151 5.09 -13.00 -4.25
N SER A 152 3.80 -13.06 -3.88
CA SER A 152 3.31 -12.42 -2.66
C SER A 152 4.03 -12.92 -1.39
N LYS A 153 4.33 -14.22 -1.32
CA LYS A 153 5.10 -14.82 -0.21
C LYS A 153 6.54 -14.30 -0.09
N GLN A 154 7.12 -13.82 -1.18
CA GLN A 154 8.48 -13.28 -1.20
C GLN A 154 8.55 -11.81 -0.80
N LEU A 155 7.41 -11.09 -0.82
CA LEU A 155 7.39 -9.64 -0.56
C LEU A 155 7.89 -9.29 0.83
N LYS A 156 7.55 -10.05 1.86
CA LYS A 156 8.02 -9.81 3.23
C LYS A 156 9.54 -9.72 3.31
N GLN A 157 10.25 -10.69 2.74
CA GLN A 157 11.72 -10.70 2.76
C GLN A 157 12.33 -9.59 1.92
N THR A 158 11.70 -9.26 0.80
CA THR A 158 12.09 -8.15 -0.07
C THR A 158 11.95 -6.83 0.68
N TYR A 159 10.82 -6.62 1.36
CA TYR A 159 10.55 -5.36 2.09
C TYR A 159 11.43 -5.21 3.32
N LEU A 160 11.75 -6.28 4.02
CA LEU A 160 12.72 -6.24 5.12
C LEU A 160 14.09 -5.70 4.66
N LYS A 161 14.60 -6.16 3.52
CA LYS A 161 15.87 -5.65 2.95
C LYS A 161 15.77 -4.17 2.60
N ILE A 162 14.64 -3.74 2.06
CA ILE A 162 14.39 -2.33 1.70
C ILE A 162 14.30 -1.47 2.96
N ALA A 163 13.57 -1.93 3.97
CA ALA A 163 13.43 -1.23 5.24
C ALA A 163 14.80 -1.01 5.91
N TRP A 164 15.64 -2.04 5.96
CA TRP A 164 17.01 -1.92 6.44
C TRP A 164 17.85 -0.90 5.64
N LYS A 165 17.73 -0.93 4.31
CA LYS A 165 18.48 -0.04 3.40
C LYS A 165 18.12 1.43 3.59
N TYR A 166 16.85 1.74 3.86
CA TYR A 166 16.33 3.11 3.91
C TYR A 166 16.04 3.62 5.33
N GLY A 167 16.24 2.78 6.34
CA GLY A 167 15.97 3.13 7.74
C GLY A 167 14.46 3.32 8.03
N CYS A 168 13.63 2.42 7.48
CA CYS A 168 12.18 2.42 7.68
C CYS A 168 11.77 1.51 8.83
#